data_bda7365d2e13f61add3580a1ee75dc68
#
_entry.id   bda7365d2e13f61add3580a1ee75dc68
#
_cell.length_a   1.000
_cell.length_b   1.000
_cell.length_c   1.000
_cell.angle_alpha   90.00
_cell.angle_beta   90.00
_cell.angle_gamma   90.00
#
_symmetry.space_group_name_H-M   'P 1'
#
loop_
_entity.id
_entity.type
_entity.pdbx_description
1 polymer ?
#
loop_
_entity_poly.entity_id
_entity_poly.type
_entity_poly.pdbx_seq_one_letter_code
_entity_poly.pdbx_strand_id
1 'polypeptide(L)'
;MPTYDRADRLILETLQNDASLSNAELAERIGLSANACWRRTRRLEERGVIRKQVALLSQEKLNLKVTVFVGIRTNEHNESWLERFAEGVKAIPEVVEFYRMSGDTDYLLKIVAEDIADYDRVYKHLISVANLHDVSSSFAMERIKSSTALPLTHLP
;
A
#
# COMPACT_ATOMS: atom_id res chain seq x y z
N MET A 1 -12.30 6.65 20.62
CA MET A 1 -11.10 6.23 19.90
C MET A 1 -10.37 5.17 20.71
N PRO A 2 -9.75 4.15 20.09
CA PRO A 2 -8.94 3.21 20.84
C PRO A 2 -7.75 3.93 21.45
N THR A 3 -7.56 3.77 22.75
CA THR A 3 -6.44 4.39 23.47
C THR A 3 -5.22 3.49 23.31
N TYR A 4 -4.15 4.01 22.68
CA TYR A 4 -2.84 3.39 22.63
C TYR A 4 -1.98 3.99 23.75
N ASP A 5 -1.08 3.20 24.31
CA ASP A 5 -0.07 3.69 25.24
C ASP A 5 1.32 3.62 24.61
N ARG A 6 2.32 4.13 25.33
CA ARG A 6 3.72 4.12 24.90
C ARG A 6 4.22 2.71 24.51
N ALA A 7 3.79 1.68 25.22
CA ALA A 7 4.23 0.32 24.92
C ALA A 7 3.63 -0.20 23.62
N ASP A 8 2.36 0.10 23.34
CA ASP A 8 1.71 -0.22 22.07
C ASP A 8 2.40 0.49 20.90
N ARG A 9 2.74 1.78 21.07
CA ARG A 9 3.50 2.54 20.09
C ARG A 9 4.87 1.91 19.80
N LEU A 10 5.64 1.55 20.83
CA LEU A 10 6.96 0.92 20.67
C LEU A 10 6.87 -0.43 19.95
N ILE A 11 5.84 -1.25 20.24
CA ILE A 11 5.57 -2.48 19.49
C ILE A 11 5.37 -2.18 18.02
N LEU A 12 4.50 -1.22 17.68
CA LEU A 12 4.18 -0.85 16.31
C LEU A 12 5.39 -0.25 15.58
N GLU A 13 6.13 0.65 16.21
CA GLU A 13 7.36 1.23 15.65
C GLU A 13 8.43 0.17 15.36
N THR A 14 8.57 -0.82 16.23
CA THR A 14 9.53 -1.90 16.03
C THR A 14 9.09 -2.82 14.91
N LEU A 15 7.88 -3.34 14.97
CA LEU A 15 7.38 -4.33 14.02
C LEU A 15 7.20 -3.79 12.59
N GLN A 16 6.87 -2.51 12.42
CA GLN A 16 6.78 -1.95 11.06
C GLN A 16 8.13 -1.74 10.38
N ASN A 17 9.24 -1.78 11.14
CA ASN A 17 10.59 -1.71 10.62
C ASN A 17 11.25 -3.10 10.51
N ASP A 18 10.95 -3.99 11.45
CA ASP A 18 11.48 -5.36 11.49
C ASP A 18 10.46 -6.32 12.10
N ALA A 19 9.72 -7.01 11.25
CA ALA A 19 8.73 -8.01 11.66
C ALA A 19 9.33 -9.44 11.77
N SER A 20 10.64 -9.62 11.56
CA SER A 20 11.31 -10.92 11.68
C SER A 20 11.64 -11.30 13.12
N LEU A 21 11.53 -10.34 14.05
CA LEU A 21 11.82 -10.53 15.47
C LEU A 21 10.89 -11.56 16.10
N SER A 22 11.46 -12.46 16.90
CA SER A 22 10.69 -13.28 17.82
C SER A 22 10.03 -12.42 18.90
N ASN A 23 8.99 -12.96 19.53
CA ASN A 23 8.34 -12.24 20.64
C ASN A 23 9.29 -11.94 21.80
N ALA A 24 10.29 -12.80 22.05
CA ALA A 24 11.29 -12.57 23.09
C ALA A 24 12.21 -11.38 22.74
N GLU A 25 12.71 -11.33 21.52
CA GLU A 25 13.56 -10.24 21.02
C GLU A 25 12.80 -8.90 20.98
N LEU A 26 11.53 -8.93 20.54
CA LEU A 26 10.67 -7.75 20.56
C LEU A 26 10.46 -7.24 21.99
N ALA A 27 10.14 -8.14 22.93
CA ALA A 27 9.92 -7.81 24.33
C ALA A 27 11.17 -7.20 24.98
N GLU A 28 12.34 -7.77 24.75
CA GLU A 28 13.62 -7.25 25.22
C GLU A 28 13.88 -5.85 24.68
N ARG A 29 13.69 -5.63 23.37
CA ARG A 29 13.93 -4.35 22.70
C ARG A 29 13.09 -3.21 23.24
N ILE A 30 11.85 -3.49 23.67
CA ILE A 30 10.91 -2.48 24.18
C ILE A 30 10.78 -2.46 25.71
N GLY A 31 11.55 -3.29 26.42
CA GLY A 31 11.58 -3.34 27.88
C GLY A 31 10.33 -3.94 28.53
N LEU A 32 9.71 -4.94 27.91
CA LEU A 32 8.56 -5.67 28.43
C LEU A 32 8.91 -7.13 28.74
N SER A 33 8.08 -7.78 29.60
CA SER A 33 8.10 -9.25 29.67
C SER A 33 7.55 -9.87 28.39
N ALA A 34 8.04 -11.05 28.01
CA ALA A 34 7.59 -11.76 26.81
C ALA A 34 6.06 -11.98 26.78
N ASN A 35 5.48 -12.30 27.94
CA ASN A 35 4.02 -12.50 28.06
C ASN A 35 3.24 -11.20 27.87
N ALA A 36 3.71 -10.09 28.45
CA ALA A 36 3.07 -8.79 28.28
C ALA A 36 3.17 -8.31 26.80
N CYS A 37 4.31 -8.49 26.17
CA CYS A 37 4.54 -8.18 24.75
C CYS A 37 3.61 -8.99 23.87
N TRP A 38 3.59 -10.33 24.01
CA TRP A 38 2.73 -11.21 23.24
C TRP A 38 1.24 -10.83 23.33
N ARG A 39 0.74 -10.61 24.53
CA ARG A 39 -0.67 -10.25 24.77
C ARG A 39 -1.03 -8.91 24.12
N ARG A 40 -0.11 -7.92 24.13
CA ARG A 40 -0.34 -6.61 23.50
C ARG A 40 -0.30 -6.72 21.98
N THR A 41 0.68 -7.41 21.42
CA THR A 41 0.78 -7.65 19.98
C THR A 41 -0.47 -8.35 19.46
N ARG A 42 -0.91 -9.41 20.15
CA ARG A 42 -2.13 -10.13 19.79
C ARG A 42 -3.37 -9.23 19.78
N ARG A 43 -3.51 -8.37 20.80
CA ARG A 43 -4.60 -7.39 20.86
C ARG A 43 -4.54 -6.40 19.68
N LEU A 44 -3.37 -5.95 19.27
CA LEU A 44 -3.19 -5.05 18.11
C LEU A 44 -3.56 -5.73 16.79
N GLU A 45 -3.24 -7.01 16.65
CA GLU A 45 -3.67 -7.85 15.52
C GLU A 45 -5.19 -8.03 15.49
N GLU A 46 -5.79 -8.47 16.60
CA GLU A 46 -7.24 -8.69 16.73
C GLU A 46 -8.07 -7.41 16.47
N ARG A 47 -7.51 -6.26 16.80
CA ARG A 47 -8.10 -4.95 16.52
C ARG A 47 -7.84 -4.45 15.09
N GLY A 48 -7.11 -5.21 14.27
CA GLY A 48 -6.78 -4.85 12.90
C GLY A 48 -5.79 -3.69 12.76
N VAL A 49 -5.10 -3.28 13.84
CA VAL A 49 -4.04 -2.27 13.80
C VAL A 49 -2.83 -2.83 13.07
N ILE A 50 -2.44 -4.05 13.43
CA ILE A 50 -1.52 -4.88 12.65
C ILE A 50 -2.37 -5.73 11.72
N ARG A 51 -2.41 -5.38 10.44
CA ARG A 51 -3.24 -6.08 9.45
C ARG A 51 -2.66 -7.42 9.02
N LYS A 52 -1.36 -7.45 8.77
CA LYS A 52 -0.59 -8.63 8.35
C LYS A 52 0.91 -8.34 8.38
N GLN A 53 1.71 -9.38 8.40
CA GLN A 53 3.15 -9.32 8.19
C GLN A 53 3.47 -9.88 6.80
N VAL A 54 4.32 -9.18 6.06
CA VAL A 54 4.69 -9.55 4.68
C VAL A 54 6.19 -9.31 4.45
N ALA A 55 6.79 -10.09 3.55
CA ALA A 55 8.11 -9.79 3.04
C ALA A 55 8.04 -8.64 2.03
N LEU A 56 8.93 -7.66 2.16
CA LEU A 56 9.10 -6.60 1.17
C LEU A 56 10.09 -7.06 0.11
N LEU A 57 9.68 -7.00 -1.14
CA LEU A 57 10.49 -7.47 -2.28
C LEU A 57 11.20 -6.29 -2.95
N SER A 58 12.40 -6.56 -3.48
CA SER A 58 13.11 -5.61 -4.32
C SER A 58 12.56 -5.64 -5.75
N GLN A 59 11.85 -4.59 -6.12
CA GLN A 59 11.32 -4.40 -7.46
C GLN A 59 12.40 -4.53 -8.54
N GLU A 60 13.57 -3.91 -8.34
CA GLU A 60 14.69 -3.95 -9.27
C GLU A 60 15.26 -5.36 -9.45
N LYS A 61 15.44 -6.11 -8.35
CA LYS A 61 15.95 -7.49 -8.41
C LYS A 61 14.97 -8.46 -9.05
N LEU A 62 13.68 -8.12 -9.07
CA LEU A 62 12.64 -8.86 -9.78
C LEU A 62 12.41 -8.38 -11.21
N ASN A 63 13.31 -7.53 -11.75
CA ASN A 63 13.25 -6.99 -13.09
C ASN A 63 12.01 -6.11 -13.40
N LEU A 64 11.32 -5.62 -12.37
CA LEU A 64 10.20 -4.69 -12.51
C LEU A 64 10.74 -3.25 -12.55
N LYS A 65 11.20 -2.81 -13.72
CA LYS A 65 12.02 -1.59 -13.86
C LYS A 65 11.21 -0.31 -14.00
N VAL A 66 9.93 -0.42 -14.34
CA VAL A 66 9.09 0.73 -14.65
C VAL A 66 8.03 0.93 -13.59
N THR A 67 7.94 2.14 -13.08
CA THR A 67 6.84 2.59 -12.22
C THR A 67 6.12 3.73 -12.92
N VAL A 68 4.81 3.60 -13.09
CA VAL A 68 3.98 4.60 -13.77
C VAL A 68 2.84 5.03 -12.84
N PHE A 69 2.65 6.34 -12.73
CA PHE A 69 1.46 6.92 -12.10
C PHE A 69 0.47 7.29 -13.18
N VAL A 70 -0.71 6.70 -13.12
CA VAL A 70 -1.77 6.90 -14.11
C VAL A 70 -2.90 7.68 -13.49
N GLY A 71 -3.08 8.91 -13.96
CA GLY A 71 -4.23 9.74 -13.61
C GLY A 71 -5.38 9.48 -14.57
N ILE A 72 -6.57 9.28 -14.02
CA ILE A 72 -7.78 8.99 -14.78
C ILE A 72 -8.82 10.04 -14.48
N ARG A 73 -9.48 10.54 -15.53
CA ARG A 73 -10.69 11.36 -15.47
C ARG A 73 -11.86 10.59 -16.07
N THR A 74 -13.03 10.76 -15.47
CA THR A 74 -14.27 10.17 -15.97
C THR A 74 -15.39 11.20 -15.97
N ASN A 75 -16.29 11.10 -16.93
CA ASN A 75 -17.55 11.86 -16.93
C ASN A 75 -18.68 11.08 -16.27
N GLU A 76 -18.41 9.83 -15.87
CA GLU A 76 -19.37 8.96 -15.22
C GLU A 76 -19.10 8.88 -13.71
N HIS A 77 -20.05 9.40 -12.92
CA HIS A 77 -19.92 9.47 -11.46
C HIS A 77 -20.98 8.61 -10.74
N ASN A 78 -21.52 7.57 -11.42
CA ASN A 78 -22.49 6.67 -10.82
C ASN A 78 -21.81 5.46 -10.14
N GLU A 79 -22.47 4.92 -9.11
CA GLU A 79 -21.94 3.85 -8.26
C GLU A 79 -21.66 2.56 -9.06
N SER A 80 -22.56 2.19 -9.98
CA SER A 80 -22.43 0.98 -10.79
C SER A 80 -21.23 1.03 -11.75
N TRP A 81 -20.90 2.21 -12.28
CA TRP A 81 -19.70 2.41 -13.08
C TRP A 81 -18.44 2.25 -12.22
N LEU A 82 -18.45 2.90 -11.04
CA LEU A 82 -17.32 2.83 -10.11
C LEU A 82 -17.04 1.40 -9.66
N GLU A 83 -18.05 0.63 -9.30
CA GLU A 83 -17.89 -0.77 -8.90
C GLU A 83 -17.25 -1.60 -10.01
N ARG A 84 -17.79 -1.54 -11.23
CA ARG A 84 -17.22 -2.27 -12.39
C ARG A 84 -15.79 -1.85 -12.69
N PHE A 85 -15.52 -0.54 -12.67
CA PHE A 85 -14.20 0.00 -12.89
C PHE A 85 -13.23 -0.49 -11.79
N ALA A 86 -13.62 -0.38 -10.51
CA ALA A 86 -12.79 -0.81 -9.39
C ALA A 86 -12.50 -2.32 -9.42
N GLU A 87 -13.48 -3.15 -9.77
CA GLU A 87 -13.28 -4.60 -9.91
C GLU A 87 -12.32 -4.93 -11.06
N GLY A 88 -12.50 -4.30 -12.21
CA GLY A 88 -11.61 -4.50 -13.35
C GLY A 88 -10.18 -4.05 -13.08
N VAL A 89 -10.00 -2.90 -12.43
CA VAL A 89 -8.66 -2.42 -12.05
C VAL A 89 -8.00 -3.32 -11.01
N LYS A 90 -8.75 -3.80 -10.00
CA LYS A 90 -8.23 -4.72 -8.96
C LYS A 90 -7.79 -6.06 -9.54
N ALA A 91 -8.33 -6.46 -10.68
CA ALA A 91 -7.95 -7.69 -11.36
C ALA A 91 -6.62 -7.59 -12.12
N ILE A 92 -6.06 -6.39 -12.27
CA ILE A 92 -4.79 -6.13 -12.94
C ILE A 92 -3.65 -6.22 -11.89
N PRO A 93 -2.82 -7.28 -11.88
CA PRO A 93 -1.82 -7.48 -10.84
C PRO A 93 -0.72 -6.42 -10.84
N GLU A 94 -0.43 -5.81 -11.98
CA GLU A 94 0.55 -4.73 -12.11
C GLU A 94 0.09 -3.42 -11.45
N VAL A 95 -1.22 -3.26 -11.17
CA VAL A 95 -1.75 -2.12 -10.40
C VAL A 95 -1.56 -2.41 -8.92
N VAL A 96 -0.55 -1.80 -8.33
CA VAL A 96 -0.18 -2.02 -6.92
C VAL A 96 -0.85 -1.05 -5.96
N GLU A 97 -1.28 0.11 -6.45
CA GLU A 97 -2.04 1.10 -5.65
C GLU A 97 -3.14 1.72 -6.52
N PHE A 98 -4.30 1.96 -5.91
CA PHE A 98 -5.45 2.57 -6.56
C PHE A 98 -6.16 3.49 -5.58
N TYR A 99 -6.26 4.78 -5.92
CA TYR A 99 -6.84 5.83 -5.10
C TYR A 99 -7.97 6.54 -5.83
N ARG A 100 -9.04 6.88 -5.10
CA ARG A 100 -9.97 7.91 -5.50
C ARG A 100 -9.44 9.25 -5.02
N MET A 101 -9.39 10.22 -5.91
CA MET A 101 -8.80 11.53 -5.66
C MET A 101 -9.89 12.60 -5.51
N SER A 102 -9.50 13.75 -4.97
CA SER A 102 -10.24 15.01 -5.05
C SER A 102 -9.45 16.00 -5.91
N GLY A 103 -10.10 16.77 -6.73
CA GLY A 103 -9.47 17.73 -7.65
C GLY A 103 -9.58 17.33 -9.11
N ASP A 104 -8.62 17.69 -9.95
CA ASP A 104 -8.69 17.53 -11.40
C ASP A 104 -8.56 16.08 -11.89
N THR A 105 -8.04 15.20 -11.08
CA THR A 105 -7.92 13.77 -11.35
C THR A 105 -8.89 13.01 -10.47
N ASP A 106 -9.74 12.16 -11.04
CA ASP A 106 -10.73 11.38 -10.28
C ASP A 106 -10.10 10.14 -9.61
N TYR A 107 -9.18 9.48 -10.33
CA TYR A 107 -8.48 8.29 -9.83
C TYR A 107 -7.00 8.34 -10.15
N LEU A 108 -6.19 7.86 -9.22
CA LEU A 108 -4.75 7.71 -9.37
C LEU A 108 -4.36 6.24 -9.15
N LEU A 109 -3.66 5.67 -10.11
CA LEU A 109 -3.10 4.32 -10.02
C LEU A 109 -1.59 4.39 -9.98
N LYS A 110 -0.99 3.45 -9.28
CA LYS A 110 0.43 3.15 -9.39
C LYS A 110 0.59 1.77 -10.03
N ILE A 111 1.24 1.74 -11.17
CA ILE A 111 1.50 0.54 -11.96
C ILE A 111 2.99 0.23 -11.90
N VAL A 112 3.32 -1.05 -11.77
CA VAL A 112 4.69 -1.56 -11.80
C VAL A 112 4.78 -2.57 -12.92
N ALA A 113 5.73 -2.40 -13.84
CA ALA A 113 5.90 -3.23 -15.02
C ALA A 113 7.39 -3.55 -15.27
N GLU A 114 7.67 -4.56 -16.09
CA GLU A 114 9.04 -4.94 -16.45
C GLU A 114 9.71 -3.87 -17.33
N ASP A 115 8.99 -3.39 -18.32
CA ASP A 115 9.45 -2.38 -19.29
C ASP A 115 8.28 -1.57 -19.86
N ILE A 116 8.57 -0.71 -20.84
CA ILE A 116 7.56 0.14 -21.50
C ILE A 116 6.57 -0.71 -22.32
N ALA A 117 7.04 -1.80 -22.94
CA ALA A 117 6.18 -2.67 -23.75
C ALA A 117 5.18 -3.44 -22.87
N ASP A 118 5.63 -3.89 -21.69
CA ASP A 118 4.76 -4.50 -20.71
C ASP A 118 3.75 -3.48 -20.15
N TYR A 119 4.19 -2.25 -19.87
CA TYR A 119 3.27 -1.17 -19.50
C TYR A 119 2.21 -0.90 -20.59
N ASP A 120 2.58 -0.88 -21.88
CA ASP A 120 1.61 -0.69 -22.97
C ASP A 120 0.53 -1.79 -23.00
N ARG A 121 0.91 -3.04 -22.72
CA ARG A 121 -0.01 -4.14 -22.55
C ARG A 121 -1.01 -3.88 -21.41
N VAL A 122 -0.49 -3.46 -20.24
CA VAL A 122 -1.31 -3.11 -19.06
C VAL A 122 -2.23 -1.93 -19.36
N TYR A 123 -1.71 -0.90 -20.04
CA TYR A 123 -2.50 0.28 -20.44
C TYR A 123 -3.67 -0.09 -21.35
N LYS A 124 -3.44 -0.93 -22.36
CA LYS A 124 -4.49 -1.43 -23.27
C LYS A 124 -5.56 -2.20 -22.51
N HIS A 125 -5.17 -3.00 -21.53
CA HIS A 125 -6.13 -3.69 -20.67
C HIS A 125 -6.91 -2.68 -19.82
N LEU A 126 -6.23 -1.73 -19.18
CA LEU A 126 -6.85 -0.71 -18.34
C LEU A 126 -7.93 0.08 -19.08
N ILE A 127 -7.64 0.56 -20.29
CA ILE A 127 -8.63 1.31 -21.08
C ILE A 127 -9.79 0.45 -21.61
N SER A 128 -9.65 -0.87 -21.63
CA SER A 128 -10.73 -1.79 -21.99
C SER A 128 -11.70 -2.08 -20.83
N VAL A 129 -11.31 -1.80 -19.58
CA VAL A 129 -12.13 -2.08 -18.38
C VAL A 129 -13.36 -1.19 -18.30
N ALA A 130 -13.22 0.08 -18.69
CA ALA A 130 -14.31 1.04 -18.64
C ALA A 130 -14.12 2.16 -19.68
N ASN A 131 -15.22 2.86 -19.98
CA ASN A 131 -15.16 4.06 -20.80
C ASN A 131 -14.54 5.20 -19.97
N LEU A 132 -13.27 5.51 -20.27
CA LEU A 132 -12.51 6.57 -19.61
C LEU A 132 -12.51 7.82 -20.47
N HIS A 133 -12.67 8.99 -19.84
CA HIS A 133 -12.66 10.26 -20.56
C HIS A 133 -11.23 10.70 -20.91
N ASP A 134 -10.34 10.61 -19.95
CA ASP A 134 -8.93 10.98 -20.13
C ASP A 134 -8.03 10.12 -19.26
N VAL A 135 -6.88 9.70 -19.79
CA VAL A 135 -5.89 8.87 -19.10
C VAL A 135 -4.51 9.46 -19.32
N SER A 136 -3.91 9.95 -18.27
CA SER A 136 -2.57 10.53 -18.26
C SER A 136 -1.58 9.61 -17.57
N SER A 137 -0.48 9.27 -18.24
CA SER A 137 0.55 8.38 -17.72
C SER A 137 1.85 9.15 -17.45
N SER A 138 2.32 9.11 -16.21
CA SER A 138 3.57 9.73 -15.76
C SER A 138 4.55 8.67 -15.30
N PHE A 139 5.66 8.54 -16.01
CA PHE A 139 6.73 7.60 -15.67
C PHE A 139 7.61 8.17 -14.55
N ALA A 140 7.78 7.42 -13.47
CA ALA A 140 8.71 7.79 -12.41
C ALA A 140 10.16 7.63 -12.92
N MET A 141 10.89 8.74 -12.96
CA MET A 141 12.31 8.72 -13.36
C MET A 141 13.21 8.16 -12.27
N GLU A 142 12.84 8.45 -11.00
CA GLU A 142 13.59 8.02 -9.83
C GLU A 142 12.66 7.89 -8.63
N ARG A 143 12.92 6.89 -7.78
CA ARG A 143 12.25 6.72 -6.49
C ARG A 143 13.14 7.25 -5.37
N ILE A 144 12.98 8.52 -5.02
CA ILE A 144 13.78 9.21 -4.01
C ILE A 144 13.53 8.66 -2.61
N LYS A 145 12.29 8.33 -2.28
CA LYS A 145 11.90 7.77 -0.99
C LYS A 145 10.74 6.78 -1.14
N SER A 146 10.86 5.66 -0.48
CA SER A 146 9.76 4.71 -0.31
C SER A 146 9.85 4.09 1.08
N SER A 147 8.79 4.20 1.84
CA SER A 147 8.68 3.61 3.17
C SER A 147 7.28 3.05 3.37
N THR A 148 7.20 1.86 3.93
CA THR A 148 5.95 1.26 4.40
C THR A 148 5.64 1.61 5.85
N ALA A 149 6.62 2.20 6.57
CA ALA A 149 6.46 2.63 7.95
C ALA A 149 5.60 3.89 8.02
N LEU A 150 4.53 3.84 8.81
CA LEU A 150 3.65 4.96 9.08
C LEU A 150 4.23 5.85 10.20
N PRO A 151 4.05 7.18 10.14
CA PRO A 151 4.43 8.07 11.24
C PRO A 151 3.51 7.84 12.45
N LEU A 152 4.09 7.50 13.59
CA LEU A 152 3.35 7.21 14.84
C LEU A 152 3.54 8.31 15.90
N THR A 153 4.06 9.47 15.51
CA THR A 153 4.37 10.58 16.43
C THR A 153 3.14 11.19 17.12
N HIS A 154 1.95 10.94 16.58
CA HIS A 154 0.67 11.36 17.17
C HIS A 154 0.17 10.41 18.26
N LEU A 155 0.78 9.25 18.44
CA LEU A 155 0.51 8.32 19.54
C LEU A 155 1.37 8.69 20.76
N PRO A 156 0.86 8.41 21.98
CA PRO A 156 1.59 8.70 23.23
C PRO A 156 2.91 7.94 23.38
#